data_1dffd537ea35a71e98713b71b0bcad89
#
_entry.id   1dffd537ea35a71e98713b71b0bcad89
#
_cell.length_a   1.000
_cell.length_b   1.000
_cell.length_c   1.000
_cell.angle_alpha   90.00
_cell.angle_beta   90.00
_cell.angle_gamma   90.00
#
_symmetry.space_group_name_H-M   'P 1'
#
loop_
_entity.id
_entity.type
_entity.pdbx_description
1 polymer ?
#
loop_
_entity_poly.entity_id
_entity_poly.type
_entity_poly.pdbx_seq_one_letter_code
_entity_poly.pdbx_strand_id
1 'polypeptide(L)'
;VSVVINNIGLLVTNDPSVGGDGLGQIRDAAVVIDGDRIVWVGRCAEAPAADYQADMTGACIIPGFVDSHSHPVFAGDRSDEFDARMNGQKYEAGGILRTVRRTREASVGLLDAVMTGILDEMALGGTTTVEAKTGYGLDIETEVKLARVASSHTDEVTFLGAHVVGPEYEPDEYVRLVCGEMLQAVRPYVRWIDAFCETGAFDPDQTMEILRAGKDAGLGLRLHAAQLGPSEVIPQACELGLASVDHCTFLSDEDIDAMKATDTVATLLPAAEFSTKQPYPDARRLLDAGVTVALATDCNPGTAFTSSMPFCLAIAVREMGMTPEQALWSATAGGAAALHRDDVGVIKPGARADLVGLAAPSWLHLMYRPGVPLIDKVCRSGRLLTLTQPRLRLDG
;
A
#
# COMPACT_ATOMS: atom_id res chain seq x y z
N VAL A 1 7.17 18.29 23.25
CA VAL A 1 7.78 19.44 22.54
C VAL A 1 6.94 19.72 21.32
N SER A 2 6.30 20.88 21.29
CA SER A 2 5.39 21.28 20.23
C SER A 2 6.14 22.04 19.11
N VAL A 3 5.68 21.82 17.87
CA VAL A 3 6.18 22.52 16.68
C VAL A 3 5.00 23.07 15.89
N VAL A 4 5.03 24.37 15.58
CA VAL A 4 4.12 24.94 14.59
C VAL A 4 4.76 24.98 13.22
N ILE A 5 4.13 24.34 12.24
CA ILE A 5 4.46 24.46 10.82
C ILE A 5 3.55 25.55 10.26
N ASN A 6 4.11 26.69 9.89
CA ASN A 6 3.35 27.88 9.51
C ASN A 6 3.62 28.33 8.06
N ASN A 7 2.86 29.34 7.59
CA ASN A 7 2.96 29.91 6.24
C ASN A 7 2.74 28.89 5.13
N ILE A 8 1.95 27.84 5.38
CA ILE A 8 1.60 26.84 4.38
C ILE A 8 0.69 27.47 3.34
N GLY A 9 1.15 27.57 2.09
CA GLY A 9 0.38 28.18 1.02
C GLY A 9 -0.93 27.44 0.69
N LEU A 10 -0.85 26.10 0.68
CA LEU A 10 -2.00 25.20 0.49
C LEU A 10 -1.82 23.94 1.37
N LEU A 11 -2.76 23.69 2.25
CA LEU A 11 -2.84 22.48 3.07
C LEU A 11 -4.00 21.62 2.59
N VAL A 12 -3.74 20.35 2.31
CA VAL A 12 -4.76 19.31 2.11
C VAL A 12 -4.89 18.52 3.39
N THR A 13 -6.09 18.40 3.92
CA THR A 13 -6.30 17.69 5.20
C THR A 13 -6.93 16.32 5.04
N ASN A 14 -7.68 16.05 3.96
CA ASN A 14 -8.61 14.93 3.80
C ASN A 14 -9.71 14.88 4.89
N ASP A 15 -9.89 15.96 5.64
CA ASP A 15 -10.98 16.11 6.61
C ASP A 15 -12.08 16.98 5.98
N PRO A 16 -13.22 16.42 5.57
CA PRO A 16 -14.29 17.17 4.90
C PRO A 16 -14.98 18.18 5.85
N SER A 17 -14.78 18.08 7.15
CA SER A 17 -15.30 19.08 8.12
C SER A 17 -14.52 20.40 8.04
N VAL A 18 -13.37 20.39 7.39
CA VAL A 18 -12.46 21.53 7.25
C VAL A 18 -12.36 21.91 5.77
N GLY A 19 -12.46 23.18 5.43
CA GLY A 19 -12.27 23.68 4.06
C GLY A 19 -13.48 23.56 3.11
N GLY A 20 -14.45 22.71 3.39
CA GLY A 20 -15.73 22.62 2.66
C GLY A 20 -15.66 21.96 1.27
N ASP A 21 -14.56 21.28 0.92
CA ASP A 21 -14.41 20.43 -0.26
C ASP A 21 -14.03 18.99 0.12
N GLY A 22 -14.00 18.08 -0.86
CA GLY A 22 -13.75 16.65 -0.63
C GLY A 22 -12.37 16.34 -0.03
N LEU A 23 -11.37 17.22 -0.22
CA LEU A 23 -10.02 17.08 0.32
C LEU A 23 -9.78 17.95 1.58
N GLY A 24 -10.73 18.79 2.01
CA GLY A 24 -10.57 19.66 3.17
C GLY A 24 -9.40 20.64 3.02
N GLN A 25 -9.39 21.45 1.96
CA GLN A 25 -8.26 22.34 1.63
C GLN A 25 -8.33 23.66 2.42
N ILE A 26 -7.18 24.10 2.96
CA ILE A 26 -7.00 25.37 3.67
C ILE A 26 -5.86 26.16 3.01
N ARG A 27 -6.10 27.41 2.68
CA ARG A 27 -5.04 28.36 2.24
C ARG A 27 -4.52 29.15 3.43
N ASP A 28 -3.26 29.56 3.34
CA ASP A 28 -2.55 30.31 4.39
C ASP A 28 -2.67 29.57 5.74
N ALA A 29 -2.35 28.30 5.72
CA ALA A 29 -2.59 27.37 6.83
C ALA A 29 -1.40 27.24 7.78
N ALA A 30 -1.69 26.67 8.94
CA ALA A 30 -0.69 26.14 9.85
C ALA A 30 -1.17 24.83 10.48
N VAL A 31 -0.20 24.03 10.92
CA VAL A 31 -0.39 22.77 11.66
C VAL A 31 0.47 22.79 12.91
N VAL A 32 -0.08 22.42 14.07
CA VAL A 32 0.70 22.25 15.30
C VAL A 32 0.80 20.77 15.62
N ILE A 33 2.02 20.34 15.86
CA ILE A 33 2.40 18.97 16.22
C ILE A 33 2.93 18.97 17.65
N ASP A 34 2.53 18.00 18.48
CA ASP A 34 3.16 17.70 19.77
C ASP A 34 3.52 16.21 19.82
N GLY A 35 4.81 15.92 19.96
CA GLY A 35 5.34 14.58 19.85
C GLY A 35 5.07 13.97 18.47
N ASP A 36 4.32 12.88 18.44
CA ASP A 36 3.96 12.16 17.20
C ASP A 36 2.54 12.47 16.69
N ARG A 37 1.83 13.42 17.33
CA ARG A 37 0.43 13.72 17.03
C ARG A 37 0.22 15.16 16.57
N ILE A 38 -0.74 15.31 15.65
CA ILE A 38 -1.28 16.62 15.29
C ILE A 38 -2.21 17.07 16.40
N VAL A 39 -2.03 18.29 16.92
CA VAL A 39 -2.87 18.83 18.00
C VAL A 39 -3.74 19.98 17.54
N TRP A 40 -3.40 20.63 16.42
CA TRP A 40 -4.20 21.73 15.87
C TRP A 40 -3.96 21.88 14.37
N VAL A 41 -5.01 22.28 13.65
CA VAL A 41 -5.01 22.57 12.20
C VAL A 41 -5.92 23.76 11.95
N GLY A 42 -5.49 24.72 11.13
CA GLY A 42 -6.33 25.88 10.79
C GLY A 42 -5.57 26.94 10.00
N ARG A 43 -6.10 28.16 9.98
CA ARG A 43 -5.45 29.31 9.34
C ARG A 43 -4.24 29.77 10.12
N CYS A 44 -3.18 30.14 9.45
CA CYS A 44 -1.92 30.58 10.06
C CYS A 44 -2.11 31.70 11.09
N ALA A 45 -3.00 32.68 10.82
CA ALA A 45 -3.29 33.76 11.74
C ALA A 45 -3.94 33.34 13.08
N GLU A 46 -4.48 32.13 13.16
CA GLU A 46 -5.18 31.57 14.32
C GLU A 46 -4.33 30.53 15.06
N ALA A 47 -3.10 30.27 14.55
CA ALA A 47 -2.24 29.23 15.09
C ALA A 47 -1.84 29.51 16.53
N PRO A 48 -2.00 28.54 17.45
CA PRO A 48 -1.52 28.67 18.81
C PRO A 48 0.02 28.71 18.86
N ALA A 49 0.57 29.32 19.89
CA ALA A 49 2.01 29.32 20.14
C ALA A 49 2.53 27.90 20.35
N ALA A 50 3.74 27.63 19.86
CA ALA A 50 4.47 26.37 20.04
C ALA A 50 5.91 26.63 20.48
N ASP A 51 6.59 25.59 20.97
CA ASP A 51 8.00 25.69 21.42
C ASP A 51 8.95 26.03 20.27
N TYR A 52 8.66 25.50 19.07
CA TYR A 52 9.46 25.71 17.86
C TYR A 52 8.56 26.07 16.66
N GLN A 53 9.18 26.70 15.67
CA GLN A 53 8.50 27.08 14.42
C GLN A 53 9.27 26.52 13.22
N ALA A 54 8.53 26.01 12.25
CA ALA A 54 9.02 25.63 10.94
C ALA A 54 8.26 26.43 9.86
N ASP A 55 8.99 27.16 9.03
CA ASP A 55 8.43 27.98 7.97
C ASP A 55 8.31 27.17 6.67
N MET A 56 7.08 27.13 6.11
CA MET A 56 6.77 26.47 4.85
C MET A 56 6.14 27.43 3.84
N THR A 57 6.68 28.68 3.80
CA THR A 57 6.15 29.77 2.98
C THR A 57 5.87 29.34 1.53
N GLY A 58 4.58 29.38 1.16
CA GLY A 58 4.09 29.12 -0.18
C GLY A 58 4.07 27.65 -0.60
N ALA A 59 4.58 26.72 0.23
CA ALA A 59 4.57 25.30 -0.08
C ALA A 59 3.17 24.70 0.01
N CYS A 60 2.93 23.63 -0.76
CA CYS A 60 1.79 22.77 -0.57
C CYS A 60 2.15 21.63 0.38
N ILE A 61 1.30 21.37 1.40
CA ILE A 61 1.42 20.22 2.29
C ILE A 61 0.21 19.30 2.10
N ILE A 62 0.48 18.00 2.01
CA ILE A 62 -0.52 16.93 1.92
C ILE A 62 -0.30 15.92 3.05
N PRO A 63 -1.29 15.06 3.38
CA PRO A 63 -1.05 13.89 4.23
C PRO A 63 -0.01 12.98 3.60
N GLY A 64 0.76 12.27 4.44
CA GLY A 64 1.64 11.22 3.95
C GLY A 64 0.86 10.15 3.20
N PHE A 65 1.43 9.63 2.11
CA PHE A 65 0.83 8.52 1.39
C PHE A 65 0.77 7.27 2.27
N VAL A 66 -0.29 6.48 2.08
CA VAL A 66 -0.53 5.20 2.73
C VAL A 66 -0.50 4.13 1.67
N ASP A 67 0.59 3.41 1.60
CA ASP A 67 0.75 2.27 0.70
C ASP A 67 0.19 1.01 1.36
N SER A 68 -1.05 0.68 1.01
CA SER A 68 -1.80 -0.38 1.63
C SER A 68 -1.58 -1.76 1.00
N HIS A 69 -0.66 -1.87 0.03
CA HIS A 69 -0.34 -3.13 -0.64
C HIS A 69 1.07 -3.12 -1.20
N SER A 70 1.99 -3.83 -0.57
CA SER A 70 3.35 -4.00 -1.07
C SER A 70 4.02 -5.28 -0.57
N HIS A 71 5.05 -5.77 -1.30
CA HIS A 71 5.81 -6.98 -0.99
C HIS A 71 7.30 -6.65 -0.82
N PRO A 72 7.70 -5.80 0.14
CA PRO A 72 9.05 -5.23 0.19
C PRO A 72 10.09 -6.16 0.80
N VAL A 73 9.71 -7.35 1.28
CA VAL A 73 10.60 -8.30 1.96
C VAL A 73 10.89 -9.52 1.09
N PHE A 74 11.96 -9.43 0.30
CA PHE A 74 12.40 -10.47 -0.63
C PHE A 74 13.90 -10.34 -0.92
N ALA A 75 14.46 -11.30 -1.71
CA ALA A 75 15.80 -11.20 -2.28
C ALA A 75 15.79 -11.62 -3.75
N GLY A 76 16.74 -11.07 -4.50
CA GLY A 76 16.95 -11.34 -5.93
C GLY A 76 16.32 -10.31 -6.85
N ASP A 77 16.84 -10.26 -8.07
CA ASP A 77 16.42 -9.37 -9.15
C ASP A 77 15.68 -10.14 -10.24
N ARG A 78 14.68 -9.51 -10.85
CA ARG A 78 13.86 -10.07 -11.95
C ARG A 78 13.76 -9.10 -13.14
N SER A 79 14.72 -8.20 -13.30
CA SER A 79 14.76 -7.23 -14.40
C SER A 79 14.85 -7.89 -15.78
N ASP A 80 15.46 -9.07 -15.87
CA ASP A 80 15.50 -9.89 -17.10
C ASP A 80 14.11 -10.39 -17.53
N GLU A 81 13.21 -10.70 -16.59
CA GLU A 81 11.83 -11.05 -16.93
C GLU A 81 11.04 -9.83 -17.43
N PHE A 82 11.32 -8.65 -16.88
CA PHE A 82 10.75 -7.42 -17.39
C PHE A 82 11.22 -7.16 -18.84
N ASP A 83 12.53 -7.29 -19.11
CA ASP A 83 13.08 -7.14 -20.47
C ASP A 83 12.43 -8.14 -21.44
N ALA A 84 12.31 -9.40 -21.06
CA ALA A 84 11.67 -10.43 -21.86
C ALA A 84 10.20 -10.09 -22.19
N ARG A 85 9.42 -9.60 -21.22
CA ARG A 85 8.05 -9.13 -21.46
C ARG A 85 7.98 -7.94 -22.40
N MET A 86 8.90 -6.98 -22.28
CA MET A 86 8.96 -5.84 -23.19
C MET A 86 9.30 -6.27 -24.60
N ASN A 87 10.04 -7.37 -24.76
CA ASN A 87 10.37 -8.02 -26.04
C ASN A 87 9.28 -8.99 -26.56
N GLY A 88 8.09 -9.02 -25.93
CA GLY A 88 6.92 -9.74 -26.45
C GLY A 88 6.66 -11.12 -25.83
N GLN A 89 7.41 -11.55 -24.81
CA GLN A 89 7.06 -12.73 -24.03
C GLN A 89 5.84 -12.42 -23.15
N LYS A 90 4.95 -13.41 -23.01
CA LYS A 90 3.81 -13.28 -22.11
C LYS A 90 4.26 -13.41 -20.64
N TYR A 91 3.56 -12.70 -19.73
CA TYR A 91 3.74 -12.91 -18.31
C TYR A 91 3.28 -14.33 -17.92
N GLU A 92 4.12 -15.03 -17.17
CA GLU A 92 3.82 -16.35 -16.60
C GLU A 92 4.06 -16.28 -15.07
N ALA A 93 3.11 -16.78 -14.29
CA ALA A 93 3.19 -16.76 -12.83
C ALA A 93 4.35 -17.60 -12.25
N GLY A 94 4.98 -18.45 -13.04
CA GLY A 94 6.10 -19.31 -12.61
C GLY A 94 7.38 -18.58 -12.17
N GLY A 95 7.55 -17.30 -12.52
CA GLY A 95 8.71 -16.50 -12.13
C GLY A 95 8.85 -16.28 -10.63
N ILE A 96 7.77 -16.38 -9.86
CA ILE A 96 7.79 -16.22 -8.41
C ILE A 96 8.72 -17.21 -7.70
N LEU A 97 8.82 -18.47 -8.19
CA LEU A 97 9.67 -19.50 -7.58
C LEU A 97 11.18 -19.15 -7.63
N ARG A 98 11.58 -18.28 -8.56
CA ARG A 98 12.94 -17.73 -8.56
C ARG A 98 13.18 -16.81 -7.37
N THR A 99 12.23 -15.91 -7.09
CA THR A 99 12.28 -15.05 -5.91
C THR A 99 12.23 -15.89 -4.61
N VAL A 100 11.35 -16.88 -4.54
CA VAL A 100 11.25 -17.80 -3.40
C VAL A 100 12.60 -18.46 -3.08
N ARG A 101 13.26 -19.03 -4.07
CA ARG A 101 14.57 -19.66 -3.88
C ARG A 101 15.61 -18.68 -3.34
N ARG A 102 15.71 -17.49 -3.94
CA ARG A 102 16.65 -16.46 -3.49
C ARG A 102 16.36 -15.97 -2.07
N THR A 103 15.08 -15.82 -1.74
CA THR A 103 14.62 -15.36 -0.42
C THR A 103 14.88 -16.41 0.67
N ARG A 104 14.68 -17.70 0.36
CA ARG A 104 15.03 -18.80 1.26
C ARG A 104 16.52 -18.82 1.60
N GLU A 105 17.38 -18.62 0.59
CA GLU A 105 18.85 -18.59 0.73
C GLU A 105 19.35 -17.32 1.44
N ALA A 106 18.57 -16.23 1.42
CA ALA A 106 18.97 -14.94 1.95
C ALA A 106 19.09 -14.95 3.50
N SER A 107 20.11 -14.27 3.99
CA SER A 107 20.25 -14.02 5.43
C SER A 107 19.20 -13.01 5.90
N VAL A 108 18.87 -13.02 7.20
CA VAL A 108 18.01 -11.98 7.83
C VAL A 108 18.56 -10.58 7.57
N GLY A 109 19.89 -10.40 7.68
CA GLY A 109 20.51 -9.09 7.45
C GLY A 109 20.39 -8.59 6.01
N LEU A 110 20.38 -9.49 4.99
CA LEU A 110 20.14 -9.08 3.60
C LEU A 110 18.69 -8.67 3.40
N LEU A 111 17.73 -9.46 3.91
CA LEU A 111 16.29 -9.15 3.81
C LEU A 111 15.95 -7.82 4.50
N ASP A 112 16.51 -7.58 5.68
CA ASP A 112 16.37 -6.33 6.42
C ASP A 112 16.93 -5.13 5.64
N ALA A 113 18.12 -5.28 5.05
CA ALA A 113 18.74 -4.23 4.25
C ALA A 113 17.97 -3.91 2.96
N VAL A 114 17.44 -4.94 2.28
CA VAL A 114 16.58 -4.75 1.08
C VAL A 114 15.32 -4.02 1.46
N MET A 115 14.61 -4.49 2.49
CA MET A 115 13.38 -3.84 2.95
C MET A 115 13.62 -2.40 3.40
N THR A 116 14.67 -2.15 4.18
CA THR A 116 15.06 -0.78 4.59
C THR A 116 15.26 0.11 3.37
N GLY A 117 16.00 -0.36 2.36
CA GLY A 117 16.24 0.42 1.14
C GLY A 117 14.95 0.76 0.38
N ILE A 118 14.02 -0.19 0.26
CA ILE A 118 12.71 0.03 -0.38
C ILE A 118 11.87 1.02 0.43
N LEU A 119 11.84 0.88 1.76
CA LEU A 119 11.09 1.80 2.63
C LEU A 119 11.67 3.23 2.61
N ASP A 120 12.99 3.37 2.49
CA ASP A 120 13.63 4.67 2.31
C ASP A 120 13.26 5.31 0.95
N GLU A 121 13.20 4.52 -0.13
CA GLU A 121 12.70 5.00 -1.42
C GLU A 121 11.23 5.42 -1.34
N MET A 122 10.38 4.61 -0.70
CA MET A 122 8.97 4.95 -0.47
C MET A 122 8.82 6.25 0.32
N ALA A 123 9.64 6.42 1.38
CA ALA A 123 9.66 7.64 2.18
C ALA A 123 10.13 8.87 1.37
N LEU A 124 11.15 8.74 0.53
CA LEU A 124 11.54 9.78 -0.44
C LEU A 124 10.40 10.13 -1.40
N GLY A 125 9.58 9.16 -1.74
CA GLY A 125 8.34 9.32 -2.54
C GLY A 125 7.16 9.88 -1.76
N GLY A 126 7.29 10.16 -0.44
CA GLY A 126 6.23 10.73 0.40
C GLY A 126 5.34 9.69 1.10
N THR A 127 5.67 8.40 1.03
CA THR A 127 4.93 7.35 1.73
C THR A 127 5.37 7.28 3.19
N THR A 128 4.43 7.38 4.12
CA THR A 128 4.68 7.38 5.58
C THR A 128 4.14 6.16 6.28
N THR A 129 3.19 5.46 5.67
CA THR A 129 2.61 4.20 6.16
C THR A 129 2.70 3.16 5.06
N VAL A 130 3.19 1.97 5.40
CA VAL A 130 3.41 0.87 4.44
C VAL A 130 2.89 -0.43 5.03
N GLU A 131 2.09 -1.13 4.27
CA GLU A 131 1.74 -2.52 4.52
C GLU A 131 2.78 -3.43 3.84
N ALA A 132 3.25 -4.44 4.56
CA ALA A 132 4.28 -5.35 4.10
C ALA A 132 3.78 -6.81 4.12
N LYS A 133 3.69 -7.42 2.93
CA LYS A 133 3.29 -8.81 2.76
C LYS A 133 4.52 -9.75 2.81
N THR A 134 4.35 -10.92 3.42
CA THR A 134 5.22 -12.08 3.25
C THR A 134 4.90 -12.79 1.92
N GLY A 135 5.17 -14.09 1.79
CA GLY A 135 4.73 -14.89 0.63
C GLY A 135 5.83 -15.24 -0.37
N TYR A 136 7.08 -14.95 -0.04
CA TYR A 136 8.24 -15.43 -0.79
C TYR A 136 9.02 -16.53 -0.05
N GLY A 137 8.47 -17.06 1.04
CA GLY A 137 9.04 -18.20 1.75
C GLY A 137 8.45 -19.52 1.27
N LEU A 138 7.13 -19.63 1.33
CA LEU A 138 6.34 -20.82 1.04
C LEU A 138 6.74 -22.04 1.86
N ASP A 139 7.42 -21.82 3.00
CA ASP A 139 7.70 -22.77 4.06
C ASP A 139 7.66 -22.04 5.42
N ILE A 140 7.50 -22.81 6.51
CA ILE A 140 7.32 -22.24 7.86
C ILE A 140 8.51 -21.37 8.27
N GLU A 141 9.73 -21.88 8.10
CA GLU A 141 10.94 -21.20 8.57
C GLU A 141 11.13 -19.84 7.88
N THR A 142 10.95 -19.83 6.54
CA THR A 142 11.17 -18.62 5.76
C THR A 142 10.03 -17.63 5.96
N GLU A 143 8.76 -18.06 5.98
CA GLU A 143 7.63 -17.16 6.24
C GLU A 143 7.75 -16.48 7.62
N VAL A 144 8.16 -17.20 8.66
CA VAL A 144 8.46 -16.62 9.98
C VAL A 144 9.63 -15.62 9.90
N LYS A 145 10.68 -15.96 9.13
CA LYS A 145 11.83 -15.07 8.91
C LYS A 145 11.37 -13.75 8.25
N LEU A 146 10.54 -13.83 7.20
CA LEU A 146 9.99 -12.66 6.52
C LEU A 146 9.08 -11.83 7.43
N ALA A 147 8.15 -12.48 8.13
CA ALA A 147 7.23 -11.81 9.05
C ALA A 147 7.97 -11.07 10.18
N ARG A 148 9.04 -11.65 10.71
CA ARG A 148 9.89 -11.00 11.73
C ARG A 148 10.61 -9.79 11.19
N VAL A 149 11.20 -9.88 10.00
CA VAL A 149 11.84 -8.72 9.35
C VAL A 149 10.80 -7.63 9.11
N ALA A 150 9.65 -7.96 8.51
CA ALA A 150 8.60 -6.99 8.23
C ALA A 150 8.09 -6.29 9.51
N SER A 151 7.84 -7.06 10.58
CA SER A 151 7.33 -6.52 11.85
C SER A 151 8.31 -5.62 12.61
N SER A 152 9.60 -5.63 12.26
CA SER A 152 10.57 -4.66 12.81
C SER A 152 10.49 -3.27 12.15
N HIS A 153 9.79 -3.15 11.03
CA HIS A 153 9.67 -1.91 10.24
C HIS A 153 8.27 -1.31 10.22
N THR A 154 7.23 -2.16 10.30
CA THR A 154 5.83 -1.72 10.25
C THR A 154 4.93 -2.59 11.09
N ASP A 155 3.84 -2.01 11.62
CA ASP A 155 2.78 -2.75 12.32
C ASP A 155 1.77 -3.37 11.34
N GLU A 156 1.78 -2.97 10.07
CA GLU A 156 0.87 -3.45 9.03
C GLU A 156 1.51 -4.61 8.24
N VAL A 157 1.67 -5.74 8.90
CA VAL A 157 2.26 -6.96 8.28
C VAL A 157 1.17 -7.93 7.88
N THR A 158 1.24 -8.41 6.65
CA THR A 158 0.29 -9.36 6.06
C THR A 158 0.97 -10.71 5.82
N PHE A 159 0.39 -11.77 6.36
CA PHE A 159 0.76 -13.13 6.02
C PHE A 159 0.15 -13.52 4.68
N LEU A 160 0.99 -13.73 3.67
CA LEU A 160 0.61 -14.21 2.34
C LEU A 160 1.28 -15.57 2.06
N GLY A 161 1.23 -16.51 2.99
CA GLY A 161 1.67 -17.89 2.74
C GLY A 161 0.92 -18.53 1.56
N ALA A 162 -0.30 -18.09 1.32
CA ALA A 162 -1.12 -18.46 0.17
C ALA A 162 -0.86 -17.58 -1.08
N HIS A 163 0.40 -17.37 -1.45
CA HIS A 163 0.80 -16.66 -2.66
C HIS A 163 0.79 -17.60 -3.88
N VAL A 164 1.46 -18.71 -3.77
CA VAL A 164 1.36 -19.88 -4.67
C VAL A 164 1.64 -21.15 -3.83
N VAL A 165 1.33 -22.31 -4.39
CA VAL A 165 1.68 -23.59 -3.74
C VAL A 165 3.20 -23.75 -3.68
N GLY A 166 3.72 -24.07 -2.49
CA GLY A 166 5.14 -24.36 -2.31
C GLY A 166 5.57 -25.54 -3.18
N PRO A 167 6.72 -25.47 -3.87
CA PRO A 167 7.11 -26.45 -4.89
C PRO A 167 7.33 -27.86 -4.36
N GLU A 168 7.40 -28.05 -3.05
CA GLU A 168 7.59 -29.33 -2.37
C GLU A 168 6.27 -30.02 -1.96
N TYR A 169 5.11 -29.37 -2.17
CA TYR A 169 3.82 -29.79 -1.63
C TYR A 169 2.78 -30.03 -2.72
N GLU A 170 1.87 -30.97 -2.44
CA GLU A 170 0.60 -31.04 -3.16
C GLU A 170 -0.35 -29.93 -2.68
N PRO A 171 -1.25 -29.40 -3.55
CA PRO A 171 -2.09 -28.23 -3.21
C PRO A 171 -2.86 -28.35 -1.90
N ASP A 172 -3.58 -29.44 -1.68
CA ASP A 172 -4.37 -29.65 -0.44
C ASP A 172 -3.51 -29.82 0.81
N GLU A 173 -2.32 -30.39 0.67
CA GLU A 173 -1.35 -30.48 1.75
C GLU A 173 -0.83 -29.08 2.12
N TYR A 174 -0.53 -28.28 1.12
CA TYR A 174 -0.06 -26.91 1.31
C TYR A 174 -1.12 -26.02 1.95
N VAL A 175 -2.38 -26.10 1.54
CA VAL A 175 -3.48 -25.38 2.18
C VAL A 175 -3.60 -25.72 3.65
N ARG A 176 -3.51 -27.02 4.01
CA ARG A 176 -3.51 -27.45 5.43
C ARG A 176 -2.33 -26.88 6.20
N LEU A 177 -1.13 -26.83 5.58
CA LEU A 177 0.05 -26.22 6.18
C LEU A 177 -0.14 -24.73 6.44
N VAL A 178 -0.63 -23.99 5.43
CA VAL A 178 -0.92 -22.54 5.53
C VAL A 178 -1.95 -22.27 6.62
N CYS A 179 -3.06 -22.99 6.64
CA CYS A 179 -4.13 -22.83 7.62
C CYS A 179 -3.75 -23.29 9.05
N GLY A 180 -2.74 -24.15 9.18
CA GLY A 180 -2.33 -24.77 10.43
C GLY A 180 -1.01 -24.24 10.99
N GLU A 181 0.05 -25.04 10.85
CA GLU A 181 1.35 -24.80 11.50
C GLU A 181 2.00 -23.49 11.04
N MET A 182 1.91 -23.14 9.75
CA MET A 182 2.51 -21.93 9.23
C MET A 182 1.81 -20.68 9.79
N LEU A 183 0.47 -20.63 9.78
CA LEU A 183 -0.32 -19.55 10.38
C LEU A 183 0.00 -19.38 11.87
N GLN A 184 0.05 -20.48 12.63
CA GLN A 184 0.40 -20.42 14.05
C GLN A 184 1.80 -19.85 14.30
N ALA A 185 2.76 -20.21 13.46
CA ALA A 185 4.15 -19.76 13.58
C ALA A 185 4.32 -18.26 13.26
N VAL A 186 3.62 -17.75 12.26
CA VAL A 186 3.71 -16.32 11.87
C VAL A 186 2.80 -15.42 12.69
N ARG A 187 1.75 -15.95 13.34
CA ARG A 187 0.72 -15.22 14.06
C ARG A 187 1.21 -14.10 14.98
N PRO A 188 2.34 -14.24 15.72
CA PRO A 188 2.84 -13.17 16.60
C PRO A 188 3.33 -11.91 15.88
N TYR A 189 3.57 -11.98 14.58
CA TYR A 189 4.24 -10.94 13.80
C TYR A 189 3.32 -10.26 12.78
N VAL A 190 2.09 -10.80 12.57
CA VAL A 190 1.21 -10.37 11.50
C VAL A 190 -0.12 -9.85 12.02
N ARG A 191 -0.68 -8.88 11.32
CA ARG A 191 -2.01 -8.30 11.60
C ARG A 191 -3.06 -8.82 10.64
N TRP A 192 -2.65 -9.18 9.43
CA TRP A 192 -3.50 -9.53 8.30
C TRP A 192 -3.16 -10.91 7.76
N ILE A 193 -4.12 -11.54 7.10
CA ILE A 193 -3.92 -12.69 6.22
C ILE A 193 -4.46 -12.37 4.84
N ASP A 194 -3.81 -12.90 3.82
CA ASP A 194 -4.14 -12.68 2.42
C ASP A 194 -4.01 -13.99 1.64
N ALA A 195 -4.73 -14.11 0.54
CA ALA A 195 -4.66 -15.22 -0.37
C ALA A 195 -4.72 -14.75 -1.83
N PHE A 196 -4.01 -15.42 -2.72
CA PHE A 196 -4.00 -15.13 -4.14
C PHE A 196 -4.93 -16.10 -4.87
N CYS A 197 -6.17 -15.65 -5.13
CA CYS A 197 -7.20 -16.41 -5.83
C CYS A 197 -7.15 -16.15 -7.34
N GLU A 198 -6.33 -16.93 -8.03
CA GLU A 198 -6.13 -16.81 -9.47
C GLU A 198 -5.80 -18.14 -10.13
N THR A 199 -5.98 -18.21 -11.45
CA THR A 199 -5.57 -19.38 -12.25
C THR A 199 -4.07 -19.63 -12.08
N GLY A 200 -3.73 -20.83 -11.57
CA GLY A 200 -2.35 -21.22 -11.30
C GLY A 200 -1.85 -20.92 -9.88
N ALA A 201 -2.71 -20.37 -9.02
CA ALA A 201 -2.48 -20.19 -7.58
C ALA A 201 -3.54 -20.96 -6.77
N PHE A 202 -4.45 -20.29 -6.08
CA PHE A 202 -5.48 -20.95 -5.27
C PHE A 202 -6.86 -20.80 -5.92
N ASP A 203 -7.67 -21.86 -5.82
CA ASP A 203 -9.07 -21.84 -6.25
C ASP A 203 -9.99 -21.17 -5.19
N PRO A 204 -11.27 -20.92 -5.51
CA PRO A 204 -12.21 -20.29 -4.59
C PRO A 204 -12.40 -21.04 -3.26
N ASP A 205 -12.48 -22.38 -3.29
CA ASP A 205 -12.71 -23.18 -2.08
C ASP A 205 -11.49 -23.15 -1.15
N GLN A 206 -10.30 -23.32 -1.70
CA GLN A 206 -9.02 -23.20 -0.99
C GLN A 206 -8.84 -21.80 -0.40
N THR A 207 -9.16 -20.77 -1.18
CA THR A 207 -9.11 -19.36 -0.74
C THR A 207 -10.03 -19.12 0.45
N MET A 208 -11.27 -19.63 0.39
CA MET A 208 -12.23 -19.49 1.48
C MET A 208 -11.80 -20.25 2.74
N GLU A 209 -11.14 -21.41 2.62
CA GLU A 209 -10.56 -22.13 3.75
C GLU A 209 -9.47 -21.30 4.44
N ILE A 210 -8.55 -20.72 3.67
CA ILE A 210 -7.46 -19.88 4.16
C ILE A 210 -7.99 -18.62 4.87
N LEU A 211 -8.94 -17.91 4.25
CA LEU A 211 -9.53 -16.72 4.85
C LEU A 211 -10.29 -17.02 6.15
N ARG A 212 -11.03 -18.14 6.21
CA ARG A 212 -11.69 -18.59 7.46
C ARG A 212 -10.69 -18.90 8.56
N ALA A 213 -9.61 -19.63 8.23
CA ALA A 213 -8.53 -19.90 9.19
C ALA A 213 -7.91 -18.62 9.76
N GLY A 214 -7.68 -17.62 8.90
CA GLY A 214 -7.19 -16.30 9.33
C GLY A 214 -8.18 -15.57 10.24
N LYS A 215 -9.46 -15.58 9.89
CA LYS A 215 -10.53 -14.99 10.71
C LYS A 215 -10.60 -15.66 12.09
N ASP A 216 -10.55 -16.98 12.15
CA ASP A 216 -10.58 -17.74 13.40
C ASP A 216 -9.34 -17.46 14.27
N ALA A 217 -8.20 -17.16 13.63
CA ALA A 217 -6.99 -16.71 14.31
C ALA A 217 -7.06 -15.22 14.74
N GLY A 218 -8.13 -14.49 14.44
CA GLY A 218 -8.33 -13.08 14.78
C GLY A 218 -7.51 -12.12 13.95
N LEU A 219 -7.17 -12.48 12.70
CA LEU A 219 -6.52 -11.62 11.72
C LEU A 219 -7.55 -10.86 10.88
N GLY A 220 -7.18 -9.67 10.42
CA GLY A 220 -7.89 -8.99 9.35
C GLY A 220 -7.69 -9.71 8.01
N LEU A 221 -8.68 -9.64 7.12
CA LEU A 221 -8.71 -10.39 5.87
C LEU A 221 -8.47 -9.49 4.67
N ARG A 222 -7.65 -9.94 3.74
CA ARG A 222 -7.36 -9.30 2.45
C ARG A 222 -7.41 -10.35 1.34
N LEU A 223 -7.53 -9.94 0.10
CA LEU A 223 -7.67 -10.86 -1.02
C LEU A 223 -7.06 -10.28 -2.30
N HIS A 224 -6.08 -10.96 -2.89
CA HIS A 224 -5.70 -10.74 -4.28
C HIS A 224 -6.68 -11.48 -5.18
N ALA A 225 -7.43 -10.77 -6.01
CA ALA A 225 -8.38 -11.39 -6.93
C ALA A 225 -8.69 -10.50 -8.14
N ALA A 226 -9.23 -11.13 -9.17
CA ALA A 226 -9.61 -10.48 -10.41
C ALA A 226 -8.45 -9.70 -11.08
N GLN A 227 -7.23 -10.21 -10.94
CA GLN A 227 -6.02 -9.64 -11.58
C GLN A 227 -5.84 -10.13 -13.01
N LEU A 228 -5.98 -11.45 -13.24
CA LEU A 228 -5.72 -12.10 -14.53
C LEU A 228 -7.00 -12.51 -15.26
N GLY A 229 -8.11 -12.55 -14.53
CA GLY A 229 -9.43 -12.90 -15.03
C GLY A 229 -10.53 -12.68 -13.97
N PRO A 230 -11.81 -12.90 -14.31
CA PRO A 230 -12.92 -12.86 -13.36
C PRO A 230 -12.71 -13.85 -12.21
N SER A 231 -13.15 -13.50 -11.01
CA SER A 231 -13.03 -14.32 -9.81
C SER A 231 -14.39 -14.53 -9.14
N GLU A 232 -14.76 -15.80 -8.94
CA GLU A 232 -16.05 -16.16 -8.34
C GLU A 232 -16.07 -16.08 -6.80
N VAL A 233 -14.91 -15.86 -6.17
CA VAL A 233 -14.76 -15.89 -4.70
C VAL A 233 -15.17 -14.58 -4.04
N ILE A 234 -15.09 -13.45 -4.75
CA ILE A 234 -15.20 -12.10 -4.15
C ILE A 234 -16.48 -11.91 -3.34
N PRO A 235 -17.71 -12.22 -3.85
CA PRO A 235 -18.92 -12.02 -3.09
C PRO A 235 -18.94 -12.79 -1.75
N GLN A 236 -18.54 -14.07 -1.76
CA GLN A 236 -18.48 -14.88 -0.54
C GLN A 236 -17.39 -14.42 0.43
N ALA A 237 -16.24 -13.98 -0.08
CA ALA A 237 -15.15 -13.49 0.73
C ALA A 237 -15.50 -12.14 1.39
N CYS A 238 -16.23 -11.26 0.69
CA CYS A 238 -16.75 -10.01 1.25
C CYS A 238 -17.64 -10.27 2.49
N GLU A 239 -18.49 -11.30 2.46
CA GLU A 239 -19.34 -11.69 3.60
C GLU A 239 -18.55 -12.13 4.83
N LEU A 240 -17.30 -12.57 4.67
CA LEU A 240 -16.39 -12.84 5.80
C LEU A 240 -15.87 -11.57 6.48
N GLY A 241 -16.00 -10.40 5.86
CA GLY A 241 -15.50 -9.12 6.36
C GLY A 241 -14.10 -8.80 5.88
N LEU A 242 -13.88 -8.88 4.56
CA LEU A 242 -12.64 -8.42 3.93
C LEU A 242 -12.41 -6.94 4.18
N ALA A 243 -11.18 -6.56 4.51
CA ALA A 243 -10.75 -5.17 4.52
C ALA A 243 -10.58 -4.65 3.08
N SER A 244 -10.00 -5.47 2.20
CA SER A 244 -9.81 -5.10 0.79
C SER A 244 -9.83 -6.30 -0.15
N VAL A 245 -10.23 -6.03 -1.39
CA VAL A 245 -9.91 -6.84 -2.58
C VAL A 245 -8.88 -6.05 -3.38
N ASP A 246 -7.77 -6.68 -3.70
CA ASP A 246 -6.61 -6.04 -4.29
C ASP A 246 -6.44 -6.49 -5.77
N HIS A 247 -5.99 -5.60 -6.66
CA HIS A 247 -5.97 -5.62 -8.14
C HIS A 247 -7.28 -5.19 -8.79
N CYS A 248 -8.36 -5.95 -8.69
CA CYS A 248 -9.70 -5.55 -9.17
C CYS A 248 -9.80 -5.25 -10.68
N THR A 249 -8.93 -5.83 -11.52
CA THR A 249 -8.87 -5.53 -12.97
C THR A 249 -10.10 -6.08 -13.71
N PHE A 250 -10.60 -7.27 -13.31
CA PHE A 250 -11.67 -7.98 -14.00
C PHE A 250 -12.92 -8.21 -13.13
N LEU A 251 -13.37 -7.16 -12.40
CA LEU A 251 -14.55 -7.25 -11.54
C LEU A 251 -15.87 -7.35 -12.35
N SER A 252 -16.77 -8.19 -11.88
CA SER A 252 -18.18 -8.22 -12.30
C SER A 252 -19.01 -7.14 -11.59
N ASP A 253 -20.28 -6.94 -12.00
CA ASP A 253 -21.22 -6.07 -11.27
C ASP A 253 -21.55 -6.66 -9.89
N GLU A 254 -21.65 -7.98 -9.78
CA GLU A 254 -21.91 -8.69 -8.53
C GLU A 254 -20.78 -8.49 -7.52
N ASP A 255 -19.52 -8.50 -7.96
CA ASP A 255 -18.37 -8.23 -7.11
C ASP A 255 -18.44 -6.80 -6.53
N ILE A 256 -18.75 -5.82 -7.39
CA ILE A 256 -18.86 -4.41 -6.99
C ILE A 256 -20.01 -4.21 -5.99
N ASP A 257 -21.16 -4.84 -6.24
CA ASP A 257 -22.31 -4.78 -5.34
C ASP A 257 -21.98 -5.41 -3.97
N ALA A 258 -21.27 -6.55 -3.96
CA ALA A 258 -20.83 -7.22 -2.73
C ALA A 258 -19.83 -6.36 -1.94
N MET A 259 -18.83 -5.79 -2.61
CA MET A 259 -17.85 -4.91 -1.98
C MET A 259 -18.50 -3.67 -1.36
N LYS A 260 -19.44 -3.04 -2.09
CA LYS A 260 -20.21 -1.91 -1.57
C LYS A 260 -21.06 -2.28 -0.35
N ALA A 261 -21.74 -3.43 -0.40
CA ALA A 261 -22.63 -3.88 0.67
C ALA A 261 -21.90 -4.20 1.99
N THR A 262 -20.60 -4.48 1.92
CA THR A 262 -19.74 -4.88 3.06
C THR A 262 -18.68 -3.85 3.43
N ASP A 263 -18.69 -2.67 2.80
CA ASP A 263 -17.67 -1.62 2.94
C ASP A 263 -16.23 -2.12 2.65
N THR A 264 -16.11 -3.19 1.83
CA THR A 264 -14.81 -3.71 1.39
C THR A 264 -14.14 -2.75 0.42
N VAL A 265 -12.88 -2.40 0.67
CA VAL A 265 -12.12 -1.44 -0.16
C VAL A 265 -11.61 -2.12 -1.43
N ALA A 266 -11.71 -1.45 -2.58
CA ALA A 266 -11.01 -1.83 -3.81
C ALA A 266 -9.62 -1.21 -3.83
N THR A 267 -8.56 -2.00 -3.66
CA THR A 267 -7.18 -1.51 -3.78
C THR A 267 -6.67 -1.73 -5.20
N LEU A 268 -6.49 -0.64 -5.94
CA LEU A 268 -6.04 -0.68 -7.32
C LEU A 268 -4.52 -0.49 -7.38
N LEU A 269 -3.86 -1.25 -8.26
CA LEU A 269 -2.41 -1.42 -8.30
C LEU A 269 -1.83 -1.04 -9.68
N PRO A 270 -1.95 0.23 -10.10
CA PRO A 270 -1.71 0.64 -11.49
C PRO A 270 -0.30 0.35 -12.02
N ALA A 271 0.69 0.20 -11.14
CA ALA A 271 2.05 -0.14 -11.54
C ALA A 271 2.18 -1.60 -11.98
N ALA A 272 1.31 -2.50 -11.50
CA ALA A 272 1.27 -3.89 -11.93
C ALA A 272 0.79 -4.01 -13.39
N GLU A 273 -0.32 -3.37 -13.73
CA GLU A 273 -0.85 -3.35 -15.10
C GLU A 273 0.13 -2.65 -16.05
N PHE A 274 0.78 -1.55 -15.61
CA PHE A 274 1.82 -0.88 -16.38
C PHE A 274 2.95 -1.84 -16.76
N SER A 275 3.49 -2.58 -15.79
CA SER A 275 4.65 -3.46 -16.00
C SER A 275 4.30 -4.77 -16.70
N THR A 276 3.07 -5.25 -16.55
CA THR A 276 2.60 -6.51 -17.15
C THR A 276 1.87 -6.31 -18.48
N LYS A 277 1.61 -5.06 -18.88
CA LYS A 277 0.84 -4.71 -20.09
C LYS A 277 -0.59 -5.28 -20.06
N GLN A 278 -1.17 -5.41 -18.86
CA GLN A 278 -2.56 -5.77 -18.68
C GLN A 278 -3.46 -4.53 -18.86
N PRO A 279 -4.76 -4.70 -19.13
CA PRO A 279 -5.71 -3.60 -19.07
C PRO A 279 -5.76 -3.03 -17.64
N TYR A 280 -6.00 -1.72 -17.54
CA TYR A 280 -6.20 -1.09 -16.23
C TYR A 280 -7.60 -1.35 -15.69
N PRO A 281 -7.78 -1.48 -14.36
CA PRO A 281 -9.10 -1.52 -13.75
C PRO A 281 -9.89 -0.22 -14.01
N ASP A 282 -11.21 -0.34 -14.17
CA ASP A 282 -12.12 0.81 -14.35
C ASP A 282 -12.46 1.42 -12.99
N ALA A 283 -11.59 2.33 -12.51
CA ALA A 283 -11.79 3.02 -11.24
C ALA A 283 -13.07 3.90 -11.25
N ARG A 284 -13.47 4.42 -12.42
CA ARG A 284 -14.69 5.21 -12.55
C ARG A 284 -15.93 4.41 -12.17
N ARG A 285 -16.03 3.17 -12.68
CA ARG A 285 -17.14 2.26 -12.38
C ARG A 285 -17.26 1.97 -10.88
N LEU A 286 -16.13 1.76 -10.18
CA LEU A 286 -16.09 1.55 -8.74
C LEU A 286 -16.55 2.78 -7.94
N LEU A 287 -15.99 3.94 -8.28
CA LEU A 287 -16.30 5.21 -7.61
C LEU A 287 -17.77 5.63 -7.83
N ASP A 288 -18.30 5.47 -9.06
CA ASP A 288 -19.70 5.79 -9.37
C ASP A 288 -20.68 4.83 -8.68
N ALA A 289 -20.27 3.58 -8.44
CA ALA A 289 -21.02 2.64 -7.62
C ALA A 289 -20.98 2.97 -6.12
N GLY A 290 -20.04 3.81 -5.67
CA GLY A 290 -19.85 4.20 -4.27
C GLY A 290 -18.97 3.23 -3.47
N VAL A 291 -18.14 2.43 -4.15
CA VAL A 291 -17.11 1.62 -3.50
C VAL A 291 -15.94 2.52 -3.09
N THR A 292 -15.41 2.32 -1.89
CA THR A 292 -14.19 2.97 -1.45
C THR A 292 -12.99 2.44 -2.23
N VAL A 293 -12.20 3.35 -2.84
CA VAL A 293 -11.04 2.98 -3.65
C VAL A 293 -9.76 3.41 -2.94
N ALA A 294 -8.80 2.50 -2.86
CA ALA A 294 -7.41 2.78 -2.49
C ALA A 294 -6.49 2.65 -3.71
N LEU A 295 -5.38 3.37 -3.70
CA LEU A 295 -4.25 3.19 -4.61
C LEU A 295 -3.04 2.72 -3.82
N ALA A 296 -2.32 1.73 -4.34
CA ALA A 296 -1.09 1.22 -3.75
C ALA A 296 -0.06 0.89 -4.85
N THR A 297 1.20 0.66 -4.45
CA THR A 297 2.29 0.47 -5.40
C THR A 297 2.40 -0.96 -5.90
N ASP A 298 1.96 -1.93 -5.12
CA ASP A 298 2.28 -3.35 -5.35
C ASP A 298 3.81 -3.58 -5.47
N CYS A 299 4.60 -2.82 -4.71
CA CYS A 299 6.05 -2.86 -4.84
C CYS A 299 6.59 -4.27 -4.62
N ASN A 300 6.93 -4.95 -5.74
CA ASN A 300 7.42 -6.32 -5.76
C ASN A 300 8.35 -6.54 -6.96
N PRO A 301 9.25 -7.53 -6.92
CA PRO A 301 10.25 -7.72 -7.98
C PRO A 301 9.67 -8.28 -9.30
N GLY A 302 8.43 -8.82 -9.28
CA GLY A 302 7.85 -9.54 -10.42
C GLY A 302 7.00 -8.70 -11.34
N THR A 303 6.04 -7.98 -10.80
CA THR A 303 4.98 -7.28 -11.54
C THR A 303 5.03 -5.77 -11.41
N ALA A 304 5.60 -5.22 -10.32
CA ALA A 304 5.55 -3.79 -10.05
C ALA A 304 6.75 -3.32 -9.20
N PHE A 305 7.96 -3.36 -9.75
CA PHE A 305 9.12 -2.94 -8.95
C PHE A 305 9.28 -1.42 -8.96
N THR A 306 8.35 -0.75 -8.30
CA THR A 306 8.36 0.70 -8.05
C THR A 306 7.88 1.00 -6.63
N SER A 307 8.56 1.94 -5.97
CA SER A 307 8.23 2.49 -4.66
C SER A 307 7.49 3.84 -4.76
N SER A 308 7.13 4.26 -5.99
CA SER A 308 6.66 5.61 -6.28
C SER A 308 5.13 5.73 -6.30
N MET A 309 4.53 6.18 -5.18
CA MET A 309 3.12 6.54 -5.16
C MET A 309 2.78 7.68 -6.14
N PRO A 310 3.59 8.74 -6.35
CA PRO A 310 3.33 9.74 -7.39
C PRO A 310 3.21 9.17 -8.80
N PHE A 311 3.94 8.09 -9.13
CA PHE A 311 3.79 7.37 -10.40
C PHE A 311 2.43 6.68 -10.50
N CYS A 312 2.00 6.00 -9.44
CA CYS A 312 0.67 5.37 -9.37
C CYS A 312 -0.46 6.39 -9.52
N LEU A 313 -0.34 7.56 -8.87
CA LEU A 313 -1.29 8.67 -9.03
C LEU A 313 -1.40 9.13 -10.49
N ALA A 314 -0.27 9.30 -11.18
CA ALA A 314 -0.26 9.76 -12.57
C ALA A 314 -0.94 8.75 -13.51
N ILE A 315 -0.71 7.44 -13.31
CA ILE A 315 -1.38 6.39 -14.08
C ILE A 315 -2.88 6.36 -13.77
N ALA A 316 -3.27 6.41 -12.51
CA ALA A 316 -4.68 6.35 -12.11
C ALA A 316 -5.50 7.48 -12.73
N VAL A 317 -4.96 8.70 -12.78
CA VAL A 317 -5.62 9.84 -13.44
C VAL A 317 -5.62 9.67 -14.96
N ARG A 318 -4.52 9.21 -15.55
CA ARG A 318 -4.37 9.17 -17.01
C ARG A 318 -5.10 7.99 -17.65
N GLU A 319 -5.10 6.81 -17.00
CA GLU A 319 -5.54 5.56 -17.61
C GLU A 319 -6.79 4.95 -16.95
N MET A 320 -7.06 5.26 -15.66
CA MET A 320 -8.13 4.58 -14.91
C MET A 320 -9.37 5.46 -14.69
N GLY A 321 -9.44 6.63 -15.32
CA GLY A 321 -10.60 7.54 -15.27
C GLY A 321 -10.80 8.25 -13.92
N MET A 322 -9.81 8.28 -13.04
CA MET A 322 -9.89 9.03 -11.79
C MET A 322 -9.67 10.51 -12.00
N THR A 323 -10.37 11.36 -11.23
CA THR A 323 -9.97 12.76 -11.12
C THR A 323 -8.70 12.86 -10.26
N PRO A 324 -7.89 13.93 -10.42
CA PRO A 324 -6.72 14.15 -9.56
C PRO A 324 -7.05 14.13 -8.07
N GLU A 325 -8.19 14.67 -7.69
CA GLU A 325 -8.69 14.71 -6.31
C GLU A 325 -8.97 13.30 -5.78
N GLN A 326 -9.68 12.49 -6.55
CA GLN A 326 -9.96 11.08 -6.22
C GLN A 326 -8.68 10.27 -6.08
N ALA A 327 -7.71 10.46 -7.00
CA ALA A 327 -6.44 9.76 -6.93
C ALA A 327 -5.65 10.12 -5.67
N LEU A 328 -5.54 11.41 -5.32
CA LEU A 328 -4.85 11.83 -4.10
C LEU A 328 -5.53 11.27 -2.85
N TRP A 329 -6.86 11.33 -2.78
CA TRP A 329 -7.62 10.77 -1.66
C TRP A 329 -7.40 9.25 -1.54
N SER A 330 -7.44 8.52 -2.66
CA SER A 330 -7.25 7.07 -2.69
C SER A 330 -5.85 6.63 -2.27
N ALA A 331 -4.81 7.44 -2.55
CA ALA A 331 -3.43 7.16 -2.14
C ALA A 331 -3.11 7.59 -0.69
N THR A 332 -4.05 8.21 0.00
CA THR A 332 -3.91 8.70 1.37
C THR A 332 -5.01 8.13 2.27
N ALA A 333 -6.17 8.77 2.37
CA ALA A 333 -7.31 8.31 3.17
C ALA A 333 -7.89 6.97 2.67
N GLY A 334 -7.90 6.72 1.36
CA GLY A 334 -8.31 5.43 0.78
C GLY A 334 -7.40 4.29 1.21
N GLY A 335 -6.07 4.48 1.13
CA GLY A 335 -5.10 3.50 1.64
C GLY A 335 -5.25 3.26 3.15
N ALA A 336 -5.54 4.33 3.93
CA ALA A 336 -5.82 4.21 5.37
C ALA A 336 -7.10 3.38 5.63
N ALA A 337 -8.16 3.59 4.84
CA ALA A 337 -9.38 2.80 4.92
C ALA A 337 -9.12 1.31 4.67
N ALA A 338 -8.30 0.96 3.66
CA ALA A 338 -7.90 -0.43 3.37
C ALA A 338 -7.11 -1.09 4.51
N LEU A 339 -6.51 -0.30 5.41
CA LEU A 339 -5.80 -0.77 6.61
C LEU A 339 -6.63 -0.64 7.89
N HIS A 340 -7.92 -0.26 7.79
CA HIS A 340 -8.77 0.05 8.94
C HIS A 340 -8.10 1.04 9.90
N ARG A 341 -7.46 2.10 9.35
CA ARG A 341 -6.79 3.17 10.08
C ARG A 341 -7.55 4.49 9.89
N ASP A 342 -7.70 5.24 10.96
CA ASP A 342 -8.35 6.56 10.99
C ASP A 342 -7.40 7.69 11.46
N ASP A 343 -6.17 7.32 11.77
CA ASP A 343 -5.13 8.20 12.30
C ASP A 343 -3.99 8.48 11.31
N VAL A 344 -4.03 7.93 10.09
CA VAL A 344 -3.06 8.17 9.01
C VAL A 344 -3.78 8.56 7.71
N GLY A 345 -3.07 9.12 6.73
CA GLY A 345 -3.66 9.57 5.47
C GLY A 345 -4.58 10.81 5.61
N VAL A 346 -4.58 11.45 6.77
CA VAL A 346 -5.41 12.59 7.13
C VAL A 346 -4.61 13.56 8.02
N ILE A 347 -4.86 14.87 7.90
CA ILE A 347 -4.27 15.91 8.76
C ILE A 347 -5.39 16.52 9.60
N LYS A 348 -5.58 15.98 10.81
CA LYS A 348 -6.58 16.46 11.79
C LYS A 348 -6.06 16.30 13.21
N PRO A 349 -6.60 17.03 14.18
CA PRO A 349 -6.25 16.82 15.58
C PRO A 349 -6.45 15.36 16.02
N GLY A 350 -5.44 14.81 16.71
CA GLY A 350 -5.40 13.40 17.13
C GLY A 350 -4.75 12.44 16.13
N ALA A 351 -4.66 12.80 14.86
CA ALA A 351 -3.97 11.98 13.85
C ALA A 351 -2.46 11.95 14.07
N ARG A 352 -1.82 10.89 13.58
CA ARG A 352 -0.36 10.78 13.53
C ARG A 352 0.21 11.90 12.66
N ALA A 353 1.27 12.53 13.11
CA ALA A 353 1.87 13.66 12.42
C ALA A 353 2.69 13.19 11.20
N ASP A 354 1.99 12.80 10.15
CA ASP A 354 2.49 12.35 8.87
C ASP A 354 2.16 13.36 7.78
N LEU A 355 3.16 14.16 7.40
CA LEU A 355 2.98 15.27 6.46
C LEU A 355 4.04 15.21 5.36
N VAL A 356 3.64 15.59 4.16
CA VAL A 356 4.51 15.70 3.00
C VAL A 356 4.46 17.10 2.43
N GLY A 357 5.59 17.80 2.46
CA GLY A 357 5.79 19.10 1.81
C GLY A 357 6.24 18.95 0.38
N LEU A 358 5.61 19.70 -0.53
CA LEU A 358 5.90 19.67 -1.95
C LEU A 358 6.71 20.88 -2.40
N ALA A 359 7.72 20.67 -3.23
CA ALA A 359 8.41 21.71 -4.00
C ALA A 359 7.51 22.24 -5.16
N ALA A 360 6.25 22.50 -4.84
CA ALA A 360 5.23 22.98 -5.77
C ALA A 360 4.12 23.70 -4.99
N PRO A 361 3.44 24.69 -5.60
CA PRO A 361 2.38 25.44 -4.93
C PRO A 361 1.05 24.67 -4.84
N SER A 362 0.96 23.50 -5.48
CA SER A 362 -0.26 22.68 -5.50
C SER A 362 0.08 21.21 -5.67
N TRP A 363 -0.68 20.35 -5.00
CA TRP A 363 -0.63 18.89 -5.10
C TRP A 363 -0.95 18.37 -6.52
N LEU A 364 -1.67 19.13 -7.34
CA LEU A 364 -1.94 18.79 -8.75
C LEU A 364 -0.66 18.54 -9.55
N HIS A 365 0.45 19.16 -9.16
CA HIS A 365 1.73 18.99 -9.84
C HIS A 365 2.27 17.55 -9.73
N LEU A 366 1.86 16.76 -8.76
CA LEU A 366 2.25 15.35 -8.65
C LEU A 366 1.84 14.54 -9.88
N MET A 367 0.66 14.85 -10.45
CA MET A 367 0.13 14.18 -11.64
C MET A 367 0.40 14.97 -12.93
N TYR A 368 0.42 16.31 -12.83
CA TYR A 368 0.66 17.20 -13.97
C TYR A 368 2.13 17.16 -14.45
N ARG A 369 3.07 16.87 -13.55
CA ARG A 369 4.52 16.78 -13.84
C ARG A 369 5.06 15.39 -13.47
N PRO A 370 4.55 14.31 -14.11
CA PRO A 370 4.93 12.94 -13.74
C PRO A 370 6.45 12.73 -13.90
N GLY A 371 7.04 11.99 -12.97
CA GLY A 371 8.48 11.69 -12.98
C GLY A 371 9.39 12.82 -12.46
N VAL A 372 8.85 14.00 -12.15
CA VAL A 372 9.64 15.08 -11.50
C VAL A 372 9.62 14.87 -9.98
N PRO A 373 10.78 14.86 -9.30
CA PRO A 373 10.83 14.71 -7.83
C PRO A 373 10.31 15.99 -7.17
N LEU A 374 9.06 15.97 -6.75
CA LEU A 374 8.37 17.12 -6.13
C LEU A 374 8.23 16.98 -4.61
N ILE A 375 8.55 15.84 -4.05
CA ILE A 375 8.57 15.65 -2.60
C ILE A 375 9.82 16.36 -2.06
N ASP A 376 9.62 17.38 -1.21
CA ASP A 376 10.70 18.19 -0.63
C ASP A 376 10.98 17.80 0.82
N LYS A 377 9.93 17.58 1.60
CA LYS A 377 10.04 17.24 3.02
C LYS A 377 9.04 16.15 3.38
N VAL A 378 9.48 15.21 4.19
CA VAL A 378 8.63 14.16 4.75
C VAL A 378 8.74 14.18 6.27
N CYS A 379 7.62 14.36 6.94
CA CYS A 379 7.47 14.20 8.37
C CYS A 379 6.71 12.91 8.64
N ARG A 380 7.29 11.99 9.40
CA ARG A 380 6.66 10.75 9.83
C ARG A 380 6.65 10.68 11.34
N SER A 381 5.49 10.48 11.93
CA SER A 381 5.31 10.43 13.40
C SER A 381 5.93 11.66 14.09
N GLY A 382 5.71 12.86 13.53
CA GLY A 382 6.23 14.12 14.08
C GLY A 382 7.72 14.37 13.87
N ARG A 383 8.43 13.50 13.14
CA ARG A 383 9.86 13.62 12.88
C ARG A 383 10.13 13.91 11.42
N LEU A 384 10.84 14.99 11.16
CA LEU A 384 11.35 15.29 9.82
C LEU A 384 12.40 14.26 9.44
N LEU A 385 12.17 13.56 8.32
CA LEU A 385 13.10 12.56 7.82
C LEU A 385 14.26 13.26 7.08
N THR A 386 15.49 12.84 7.38
CA THR A 386 16.67 13.19 6.59
C THR A 386 16.96 11.99 5.69
N LEU A 387 16.49 12.07 4.47
CA LEU A 387 16.57 10.96 3.52
C LEU A 387 17.69 11.21 2.52
N THR A 388 18.52 10.20 2.34
CA THR A 388 19.47 10.12 1.23
C THR A 388 19.02 9.03 0.29
N GLN A 389 19.21 9.22 -1.02
CA GLN A 389 18.80 8.20 -1.99
C GLN A 389 19.52 6.87 -1.68
N PRO A 390 18.78 5.81 -1.35
CA PRO A 390 19.37 4.52 -1.01
C PRO A 390 20.02 3.90 -2.25
N ARG A 391 21.03 3.06 -2.00
CA ARG A 391 21.58 2.17 -3.04
C ARG A 391 21.02 0.78 -2.76
N LEU A 392 19.94 0.45 -3.44
CA LEU A 392 19.32 -0.85 -3.29
C LEU A 392 20.28 -1.96 -3.76
N ARG A 393 20.50 -2.97 -2.91
CA ARG A 393 21.29 -4.17 -3.23
C ARG A 393 20.40 -5.38 -3.01
N LEU A 394 20.01 -6.04 -4.10
CA LEU A 394 19.07 -7.16 -4.10
C LEU A 394 19.75 -8.52 -3.92
N ASP A 395 21.06 -8.57 -4.19
CA ASP A 395 21.93 -9.75 -4.04
C ASP A 395 23.07 -9.40 -3.09
N GLY A 396 23.37 -10.30 -2.15
CA GLY A 396 24.43 -10.17 -1.17
C GLY A 396 25.82 -10.40 -1.72
#